data_f524e1c5cc44890b200a49dfc3824d4f
#
_entry.id   f524e1c5cc44890b200a49dfc3824d4f
#
_cell.length_a   1.000
_cell.length_b   1.000
_cell.length_c   1.000
_cell.angle_alpha   90.00
_cell.angle_beta   90.00
_cell.angle_gamma   90.00
#
_symmetry.space_group_name_H-M   'P 1'
#
loop_
_entity.id
_entity.type
_entity.pdbx_description
1 polymer ?
#
loop_
_entity_poly.entity_id
_entity_poly.type
_entity_poly.pdbx_seq_one_letter_code
_entity_poly.pdbx_strand_id
1 'polypeptide(L)'
;VQEQVAKFTHTCFMVTPYEGYVEVCEALARLTPGDHDKKSALFNSGSEAVENAVKIARKATGRDAVVVFDHAYHGRTNLTMAMTAKAMPYKHGFGPFAGEVYRAPMSYPFREPAPITGEQAAARAIAMVEKQVGADQVACVVVEPIQGEGGFVVPAEGFLPALAAWCRDNG
;
A
#
# COMPACT_ATOMS: atom_id res chain seq x y z
N VAL A 1 15.74 -3.84 -26.03
CA VAL A 1 14.48 -4.44 -26.50
C VAL A 1 14.76 -5.54 -27.52
N GLN A 2 15.47 -5.25 -28.63
CA GLN A 2 15.74 -6.26 -29.71
C GLN A 2 16.44 -7.51 -29.14
N GLU A 3 17.43 -7.36 -28.30
CA GLU A 3 18.15 -8.46 -27.66
C GLU A 3 17.22 -9.33 -26.80
N GLN A 4 16.32 -8.71 -26.02
CA GLN A 4 15.36 -9.43 -25.19
C GLN A 4 14.29 -10.15 -26.02
N VAL A 5 13.82 -9.54 -27.10
CA VAL A 5 12.86 -10.17 -28.04
C VAL A 5 13.49 -11.41 -28.71
N ALA A 6 14.79 -11.38 -28.98
CA ALA A 6 15.50 -12.54 -29.51
C ALA A 6 15.63 -13.71 -28.55
N LYS A 7 15.58 -13.45 -27.22
CA LYS A 7 15.59 -14.50 -26.18
C LYS A 7 14.17 -15.07 -26.00
N PHE A 8 13.22 -14.25 -25.56
CA PHE A 8 11.79 -14.58 -25.43
C PHE A 8 10.97 -13.31 -25.16
N THR A 9 9.69 -13.35 -25.50
CA THR A 9 8.74 -12.26 -25.27
C THR A 9 7.87 -12.46 -24.04
N HIS A 10 7.59 -13.71 -23.71
CA HIS A 10 6.77 -14.09 -22.54
C HIS A 10 7.10 -15.51 -22.09
N THR A 11 7.11 -15.71 -20.78
CA THR A 11 7.10 -17.02 -20.13
C THR A 11 6.50 -16.91 -18.72
N CYS A 12 6.00 -18.02 -18.19
CA CYS A 12 5.58 -18.13 -16.81
C CYS A 12 6.79 -18.53 -15.94
N PHE A 13 7.24 -17.66 -15.05
CA PHE A 13 8.40 -17.89 -14.19
C PHE A 13 8.30 -19.18 -13.37
N MET A 14 7.10 -19.57 -12.93
CA MET A 14 6.90 -20.81 -12.17
C MET A 14 7.15 -22.08 -12.98
N VAL A 15 7.06 -21.98 -14.31
CA VAL A 15 7.31 -23.09 -15.23
C VAL A 15 8.75 -23.05 -15.75
N THR A 16 9.19 -21.88 -16.16
CA THR A 16 10.54 -21.66 -16.69
C THR A 16 11.14 -20.39 -16.06
N PRO A 17 11.94 -20.53 -14.99
CA PRO A 17 12.64 -19.40 -14.39
C PRO A 17 13.58 -18.73 -15.40
N TYR A 18 13.74 -17.40 -15.29
CA TYR A 18 14.61 -16.60 -16.14
C TYR A 18 15.32 -15.49 -15.36
N GLU A 19 16.51 -15.13 -15.83
CA GLU A 19 17.42 -14.19 -15.16
C GLU A 19 16.80 -12.84 -14.86
N GLY A 20 16.11 -12.22 -15.83
CA GLY A 20 15.55 -10.88 -15.68
C GLY A 20 14.54 -10.76 -14.51
N TYR A 21 13.80 -11.81 -14.20
CA TYR A 21 12.93 -11.82 -13.00
C TYR A 21 13.76 -11.82 -11.72
N VAL A 22 14.80 -12.67 -11.68
CA VAL A 22 15.69 -12.80 -10.52
C VAL A 22 16.42 -11.48 -10.28
N GLU A 23 17.01 -10.88 -11.33
CA GLU A 23 17.71 -9.59 -11.26
C GLU A 23 16.84 -8.46 -10.68
N VAL A 24 15.56 -8.37 -11.09
CA VAL A 24 14.63 -7.39 -10.54
C VAL A 24 14.35 -7.66 -9.07
N CYS A 25 14.12 -8.92 -8.68
CA CYS A 25 13.89 -9.29 -7.28
C CYS A 25 15.10 -8.99 -6.39
N GLU A 26 16.32 -9.27 -6.85
CA GLU A 26 17.57 -8.93 -6.15
C GLU A 26 17.76 -7.41 -6.03
N ALA A 27 17.47 -6.66 -7.09
CA ALA A 27 17.53 -5.21 -7.06
C ALA A 27 16.53 -4.63 -6.06
N LEU A 28 15.29 -5.13 -6.01
CA LEU A 28 14.29 -4.72 -5.03
C LEU A 28 14.72 -5.07 -3.60
N ALA A 29 15.28 -6.26 -3.37
CA ALA A 29 15.79 -6.65 -2.06
C ALA A 29 16.90 -5.71 -1.55
N ARG A 30 17.75 -5.23 -2.45
CA ARG A 30 18.84 -4.29 -2.12
C ARG A 30 18.36 -2.87 -1.91
N LEU A 31 17.38 -2.40 -2.73
CA LEU A 31 16.96 -0.99 -2.76
C LEU A 31 15.88 -0.66 -1.72
N THR A 32 15.09 -1.64 -1.30
CA THR A 32 14.03 -1.41 -0.31
C THR A 32 14.60 -1.33 1.12
N PRO A 33 14.06 -0.46 1.98
CA PRO A 33 14.58 -0.28 3.34
C PRO A 33 14.37 -1.52 4.24
N GLY A 34 15.12 -1.58 5.34
CA GLY A 34 15.09 -2.63 6.35
C GLY A 34 16.22 -3.67 6.18
N ASP A 35 16.64 -4.27 7.28
CA ASP A 35 17.80 -5.20 7.35
C ASP A 35 17.38 -6.69 7.39
N HIS A 36 16.07 -6.97 7.30
CA HIS A 36 15.54 -8.32 7.27
C HIS A 36 15.69 -8.98 5.89
N ASP A 37 15.64 -10.29 5.84
CA ASP A 37 15.58 -11.05 4.59
C ASP A 37 14.32 -10.68 3.80
N LYS A 38 14.53 -10.31 2.53
CA LYS A 38 13.46 -9.85 1.64
C LYS A 38 13.22 -10.85 0.53
N LYS A 39 11.95 -11.05 0.21
CA LYS A 39 11.50 -11.81 -0.96
C LYS A 39 10.59 -10.95 -1.79
N SER A 40 10.71 -11.05 -3.10
CA SER A 40 9.89 -10.28 -4.04
C SER A 40 9.06 -11.20 -4.92
N ALA A 41 7.88 -10.73 -5.28
CA ALA A 41 7.04 -11.36 -6.28
C ALA A 41 6.58 -10.29 -7.26
N LEU A 42 6.63 -10.59 -8.56
CA LEU A 42 6.24 -9.67 -9.61
C LEU A 42 4.85 -10.05 -10.15
N PHE A 43 4.06 -9.03 -10.46
CA PHE A 43 2.71 -9.13 -10.99
C PHE A 43 2.57 -8.26 -12.24
N ASN A 44 1.47 -8.40 -12.99
CA ASN A 44 1.30 -7.68 -14.25
C ASN A 44 0.94 -6.19 -14.08
N SER A 45 0.47 -5.80 -12.91
CA SER A 45 0.08 -4.41 -12.62
C SER A 45 0.21 -4.07 -11.14
N GLY A 46 0.24 -2.76 -10.83
CA GLY A 46 0.20 -2.27 -9.46
C GLY A 46 -1.06 -2.71 -8.70
N SER A 47 -2.21 -2.75 -9.37
CA SER A 47 -3.45 -3.26 -8.76
C SER A 47 -3.31 -4.72 -8.33
N GLU A 48 -2.75 -5.59 -9.17
CA GLU A 48 -2.50 -6.99 -8.81
C GLU A 48 -1.49 -7.11 -7.67
N ALA A 49 -0.44 -6.29 -7.67
CA ALA A 49 0.55 -6.27 -6.59
C ALA A 49 -0.09 -5.89 -5.26
N VAL A 50 -0.93 -4.85 -5.22
CA VAL A 50 -1.68 -4.43 -4.03
C VAL A 50 -2.67 -5.50 -3.57
N GLU A 51 -3.44 -6.10 -4.48
CA GLU A 51 -4.35 -7.21 -4.18
C GLU A 51 -3.61 -8.38 -3.50
N ASN A 52 -2.46 -8.75 -4.03
CA ASN A 52 -1.66 -9.84 -3.47
C ASN A 52 -1.01 -9.44 -2.13
N ALA A 53 -0.56 -8.20 -1.97
CA ALA A 53 -0.03 -7.71 -0.70
C ALA A 53 -1.08 -7.79 0.42
N VAL A 54 -2.31 -7.34 0.17
CA VAL A 54 -3.43 -7.45 1.12
C VAL A 54 -3.76 -8.92 1.41
N LYS A 55 -3.82 -9.76 0.38
CA LYS A 55 -4.08 -11.20 0.54
C LYS A 55 -3.03 -11.88 1.42
N ILE A 56 -1.76 -11.55 1.23
CA ILE A 56 -0.66 -12.07 2.04
C ILE A 56 -0.76 -11.57 3.48
N ALA A 57 -1.01 -10.27 3.69
CA ALA A 57 -1.16 -9.68 5.01
C ALA A 57 -2.32 -10.33 5.80
N ARG A 58 -3.50 -10.47 5.20
CA ARG A 58 -4.64 -11.16 5.81
C ARG A 58 -4.32 -12.60 6.17
N LYS A 59 -3.64 -13.33 5.28
CA LYS A 59 -3.26 -14.72 5.55
C LYS A 59 -2.22 -14.85 6.68
N ALA A 60 -1.26 -13.93 6.72
CA ALA A 60 -0.18 -13.95 7.71
C ALA A 60 -0.67 -13.57 9.11
N THR A 61 -1.56 -12.58 9.20
CA THR A 61 -2.07 -12.07 10.49
C THR A 61 -3.31 -12.80 11.00
N GLY A 62 -4.10 -13.41 10.10
CA GLY A 62 -5.43 -13.94 10.42
C GLY A 62 -6.47 -12.84 10.66
N ARG A 63 -6.20 -11.60 10.24
CA ARG A 63 -7.05 -10.41 10.44
C ARG A 63 -7.63 -9.95 9.11
N ASP A 64 -8.72 -9.18 9.13
CA ASP A 64 -9.46 -8.82 7.91
C ASP A 64 -9.31 -7.34 7.51
N ALA A 65 -9.15 -6.43 8.46
CA ALA A 65 -9.21 -5.00 8.21
C ALA A 65 -7.96 -4.45 7.50
N VAL A 66 -8.21 -3.63 6.47
CA VAL A 66 -7.18 -2.91 5.71
C VAL A 66 -7.35 -1.42 5.94
N VAL A 67 -6.31 -0.77 6.45
CA VAL A 67 -6.31 0.67 6.65
C VAL A 67 -5.67 1.37 5.45
N VAL A 68 -6.36 2.38 4.92
CA VAL A 68 -5.91 3.23 3.81
C VAL A 68 -6.07 4.71 4.19
N PHE A 69 -5.58 5.63 3.38
CA PHE A 69 -5.60 7.04 3.70
C PHE A 69 -6.45 7.88 2.74
N ASP A 70 -6.87 9.06 3.22
CA ASP A 70 -7.46 10.07 2.36
C ASP A 70 -6.51 10.43 1.22
N HIS A 71 -7.07 10.80 0.07
CA HIS A 71 -6.37 11.12 -1.18
C HIS A 71 -5.62 9.96 -1.84
N ALA A 72 -5.58 8.76 -1.25
CA ALA A 72 -4.84 7.62 -1.77
C ALA A 72 -5.43 7.07 -3.09
N TYR A 73 -4.55 6.53 -3.93
CA TYR A 73 -4.89 5.77 -5.12
C TYR A 73 -4.14 4.42 -5.11
N HIS A 74 -4.90 3.33 -5.22
CA HIS A 74 -4.34 1.97 -5.15
C HIS A 74 -4.68 1.09 -6.36
N GLY A 75 -5.51 1.58 -7.28
CA GLY A 75 -5.86 0.86 -8.51
C GLY A 75 -7.35 0.84 -8.83
N ARG A 76 -7.73 0.00 -9.80
CA ARG A 76 -9.07 -0.06 -10.40
C ARG A 76 -9.71 -1.46 -10.41
N THR A 77 -9.19 -2.40 -9.64
CA THR A 77 -9.88 -3.67 -9.33
C THR A 77 -10.87 -3.44 -8.20
N ASN A 78 -11.75 -4.40 -7.92
CA ASN A 78 -12.80 -4.21 -6.91
C ASN A 78 -12.25 -3.81 -5.53
N LEU A 79 -11.23 -4.52 -5.03
CA LEU A 79 -10.60 -4.17 -3.75
C LEU A 79 -9.81 -2.86 -3.84
N THR A 80 -9.01 -2.66 -4.88
CA THR A 80 -8.20 -1.43 -4.99
C THR A 80 -9.05 -0.18 -5.26
N MET A 81 -10.23 -0.30 -5.87
CA MET A 81 -11.22 0.78 -5.92
C MET A 81 -11.79 1.09 -4.53
N ALA A 82 -12.08 0.08 -3.70
CA ALA A 82 -12.48 0.31 -2.31
C ALA A 82 -11.40 1.10 -1.54
N MET A 83 -10.14 0.79 -1.80
CA MET A 83 -8.98 1.43 -1.18
C MET A 83 -8.68 2.83 -1.72
N THR A 84 -9.07 3.13 -2.97
CA THR A 84 -8.87 4.44 -3.62
C THR A 84 -9.84 5.49 -3.06
N ALA A 85 -9.36 6.70 -2.80
CA ALA A 85 -10.16 7.76 -2.16
C ALA A 85 -11.18 8.39 -3.09
N LYS A 86 -10.77 8.88 -4.26
CA LYS A 86 -11.63 9.63 -5.18
C LYS A 86 -12.73 8.77 -5.81
N ALA A 87 -13.98 9.24 -5.73
CA ALA A 87 -15.08 8.64 -6.46
C ALA A 87 -14.91 8.85 -7.97
N MET A 88 -14.79 10.10 -8.41
CA MET A 88 -14.54 10.44 -9.81
C MET A 88 -13.04 10.66 -10.03
N PRO A 89 -12.47 10.12 -11.12
CA PRO A 89 -13.12 9.30 -12.17
C PRO A 89 -13.05 7.79 -11.91
N TYR A 90 -12.62 7.32 -10.72
CA TYR A 90 -12.11 5.96 -10.54
C TYR A 90 -13.15 4.91 -10.16
N LYS A 91 -14.15 5.25 -9.35
CA LYS A 91 -15.08 4.24 -8.79
C LYS A 91 -16.56 4.59 -8.85
N HIS A 92 -16.92 5.79 -9.37
CA HIS A 92 -18.31 6.16 -9.50
C HIS A 92 -19.07 5.20 -10.46
N GLY A 93 -20.12 4.58 -9.96
CA GLY A 93 -20.95 3.64 -10.73
C GLY A 93 -20.41 2.20 -10.85
N PHE A 94 -19.27 1.87 -10.21
CA PHE A 94 -18.65 0.54 -10.29
C PHE A 94 -18.83 -0.34 -9.05
N GLY A 95 -19.63 0.11 -8.07
CA GLY A 95 -19.93 -0.69 -6.87
C GLY A 95 -20.83 -1.91 -7.14
N PRO A 96 -20.99 -2.82 -6.15
CA PRO A 96 -20.46 -2.74 -4.80
C PRO A 96 -18.97 -3.05 -4.73
N PHE A 97 -18.29 -2.48 -3.73
CA PHE A 97 -16.86 -2.65 -3.49
C PHE A 97 -16.58 -3.67 -2.39
N ALA A 98 -15.33 -4.16 -2.32
CA ALA A 98 -14.86 -5.02 -1.25
C ALA A 98 -15.00 -4.34 0.12
N GLY A 99 -15.40 -5.13 1.13
CA GLY A 99 -15.51 -4.69 2.52
C GLY A 99 -14.18 -4.72 3.27
N GLU A 100 -14.25 -4.39 4.57
CA GLU A 100 -13.12 -4.36 5.51
C GLU A 100 -11.99 -3.42 5.07
N VAL A 101 -12.35 -2.29 4.45
CA VAL A 101 -11.43 -1.21 4.06
C VAL A 101 -11.81 0.05 4.84
N TYR A 102 -10.91 0.52 5.69
CA TYR A 102 -11.10 1.62 6.60
C TYR A 102 -10.19 2.78 6.23
N ARG A 103 -10.75 3.99 6.19
CA ARG A 103 -10.03 5.17 5.72
C ARG A 103 -9.66 6.08 6.87
N ALA A 104 -8.36 6.37 7.00
CA ALA A 104 -7.81 7.29 7.97
C ALA A 104 -7.37 8.63 7.33
N PRO A 105 -7.30 9.73 8.08
CA PRO A 105 -6.78 10.99 7.56
C PRO A 105 -5.28 10.88 7.27
N MET A 106 -4.88 11.42 6.10
CA MET A 106 -3.47 11.54 5.72
C MET A 106 -2.86 12.79 6.35
N SER A 107 -1.56 12.77 6.62
CA SER A 107 -0.81 14.00 6.89
C SER A 107 -0.71 14.83 5.61
N TYR A 108 -1.30 16.02 5.63
CA TYR A 108 -1.32 16.93 4.48
C TYR A 108 -0.95 18.35 4.92
N PRO A 109 0.36 18.65 5.17
CA PRO A 109 0.79 19.92 5.79
C PRO A 109 0.25 21.17 5.12
N PHE A 110 0.14 21.17 3.79
CA PHE A 110 -0.37 22.31 3.02
C PHE A 110 -1.88 22.61 3.27
N ARG A 111 -2.65 21.61 3.72
CA ARG A 111 -4.11 21.73 3.92
C ARG A 111 -4.52 21.65 5.39
N GLU A 112 -3.58 21.45 6.30
CA GLU A 112 -3.91 21.48 7.73
C GLU A 112 -4.36 22.88 8.15
N PRO A 113 -5.45 22.99 8.93
CA PRO A 113 -5.96 24.29 9.38
C PRO A 113 -5.01 25.01 10.35
N ALA A 114 -4.14 24.25 11.01
CA ALA A 114 -3.05 24.74 11.84
C ALA A 114 -1.84 23.79 11.70
N PRO A 115 -0.60 24.27 11.85
CA PRO A 115 0.56 23.40 11.82
C PRO A 115 0.49 22.30 12.87
N ILE A 116 0.67 21.05 12.43
CA ILE A 116 0.81 19.88 13.31
C ILE A 116 2.05 19.09 12.91
N THR A 117 2.65 18.38 13.87
CA THR A 117 3.80 17.53 13.56
C THR A 117 3.34 16.22 12.87
N GLY A 118 4.29 15.50 12.27
CA GLY A 118 4.00 14.19 11.66
C GLY A 118 3.48 13.18 12.69
N GLU A 119 4.05 13.21 13.89
CA GLU A 119 3.62 12.34 15.00
C GLU A 119 2.17 12.66 15.44
N GLN A 120 1.81 13.94 15.50
CA GLN A 120 0.44 14.36 15.82
C GLN A 120 -0.55 13.93 14.73
N ALA A 121 -0.16 14.05 13.46
CA ALA A 121 -0.97 13.56 12.35
C ALA A 121 -1.12 12.04 12.37
N ALA A 122 -0.05 11.30 12.70
CA ALA A 122 -0.08 9.85 12.86
C ALA A 122 -0.97 9.45 14.04
N ALA A 123 -0.83 10.10 15.20
CA ALA A 123 -1.67 9.85 16.35
C ALA A 123 -3.16 10.05 16.06
N ARG A 124 -3.51 11.09 15.26
CA ARG A 124 -4.89 11.34 14.81
C ARG A 124 -5.40 10.18 13.94
N ALA A 125 -4.59 9.71 13.00
CA ALA A 125 -4.96 8.59 12.12
C ALA A 125 -5.11 7.28 12.92
N ILE A 126 -4.16 6.99 13.80
CA ILE A 126 -4.18 5.81 14.68
C ILE A 126 -5.41 5.81 15.58
N ALA A 127 -5.69 6.91 16.27
CA ALA A 127 -6.88 7.01 17.15
C ALA A 127 -8.19 6.76 16.38
N MET A 128 -8.28 7.19 15.13
CA MET A 128 -9.44 6.91 14.28
C MET A 128 -9.54 5.42 13.94
N VAL A 129 -8.44 4.77 13.62
CA VAL A 129 -8.37 3.33 13.31
C VAL A 129 -8.76 2.52 14.55
N GLU A 130 -8.16 2.79 15.69
CA GLU A 130 -8.45 2.10 16.95
C GLU A 130 -9.92 2.23 17.37
N LYS A 131 -10.51 3.41 17.16
CA LYS A 131 -11.92 3.64 17.45
C LYS A 131 -12.88 2.90 16.51
N GLN A 132 -12.54 2.78 15.23
CA GLN A 132 -13.42 2.16 14.23
C GLN A 132 -13.27 0.65 14.16
N VAL A 133 -12.07 0.15 14.33
CA VAL A 133 -11.69 -1.23 14.02
C VAL A 133 -11.12 -1.96 15.23
N GLY A 134 -10.26 -1.31 16.00
CA GLY A 134 -9.38 -1.95 16.97
C GLY A 134 -8.07 -2.42 16.35
N ALA A 135 -6.95 -2.19 17.02
CA ALA A 135 -5.62 -2.51 16.51
C ALA A 135 -5.45 -4.02 16.21
N ASP A 136 -6.07 -4.87 17.02
CA ASP A 136 -6.03 -6.32 16.94
C ASP A 136 -6.75 -6.91 15.71
N GLN A 137 -7.57 -6.12 15.02
CA GLN A 137 -8.29 -6.52 13.79
C GLN A 137 -7.59 -6.05 12.51
N VAL A 138 -6.58 -5.19 12.60
CA VAL A 138 -5.90 -4.64 11.44
C VAL A 138 -4.90 -5.64 10.86
N ALA A 139 -5.14 -6.08 9.62
CA ALA A 139 -4.24 -6.94 8.86
C ALA A 139 -3.04 -6.16 8.30
N CYS A 140 -3.29 -4.96 7.79
CA CYS A 140 -2.24 -4.10 7.24
C CYS A 140 -2.67 -2.64 7.13
N VAL A 141 -1.67 -1.79 7.09
CA VAL A 141 -1.77 -0.37 6.72
C VAL A 141 -1.14 -0.20 5.34
N VAL A 142 -1.91 0.33 4.39
CA VAL A 142 -1.44 0.59 3.02
C VAL A 142 -1.34 2.10 2.82
N VAL A 143 -0.14 2.58 2.55
CA VAL A 143 0.16 4.00 2.43
C VAL A 143 1.09 4.26 1.25
N GLU A 144 0.83 5.35 0.52
CA GLU A 144 1.80 5.92 -0.42
C GLU A 144 2.76 6.81 0.37
N PRO A 145 4.08 6.58 0.34
CA PRO A 145 5.06 7.45 1.03
C PRO A 145 4.98 8.90 0.56
N ILE A 146 4.70 9.10 -0.72
CA ILE A 146 4.32 10.36 -1.36
C ILE A 146 3.11 10.04 -2.22
N GLN A 147 1.98 10.65 -1.94
CA GLN A 147 0.76 10.39 -2.71
C GLN A 147 0.84 11.04 -4.08
N GLY A 148 0.91 10.21 -5.13
CA GLY A 148 1.04 10.69 -6.51
C GLY A 148 -0.26 11.30 -7.03
N GLU A 149 -1.29 10.49 -7.18
CA GLU A 149 -2.59 10.90 -7.73
C GLU A 149 -3.34 11.86 -6.79
N GLY A 150 -3.14 11.74 -5.49
CA GLY A 150 -3.69 12.64 -4.48
C GLY A 150 -3.21 14.10 -4.59
N GLY A 151 -2.13 14.35 -5.33
CA GLY A 151 -1.60 15.70 -5.59
C GLY A 151 -0.13 15.88 -5.20
N PHE A 152 0.69 14.85 -5.31
CA PHE A 152 2.09 14.84 -4.86
C PHE A 152 2.24 15.27 -3.40
N VAL A 153 1.36 14.70 -2.56
CA VAL A 153 1.29 15.03 -1.13
C VAL A 153 2.44 14.35 -0.40
N VAL A 154 3.32 15.17 0.15
CA VAL A 154 4.41 14.74 1.04
C VAL A 154 3.94 14.88 2.48
N PRO A 155 3.89 13.81 3.29
CA PRO A 155 3.50 13.90 4.69
C PRO A 155 4.54 14.67 5.51
N ALA A 156 4.13 15.23 6.64
CA ALA A 156 5.04 15.86 7.59
C ALA A 156 6.08 14.84 8.10
N GLU A 157 7.27 15.32 8.36
CA GLU A 157 8.34 14.51 8.97
C GLU A 157 7.82 13.87 10.29
N GLY A 158 8.16 12.60 10.52
CA GLY A 158 7.68 11.83 11.67
C GLY A 158 6.38 11.04 11.43
N PHE A 159 5.57 11.36 10.41
CA PHE A 159 4.30 10.65 10.15
C PHE A 159 4.50 9.17 9.84
N LEU A 160 5.31 8.86 8.83
CA LEU A 160 5.56 7.46 8.43
C LEU A 160 6.31 6.65 9.49
N PRO A 161 7.35 7.19 10.15
CA PRO A 161 8.01 6.50 11.27
C PRO A 161 7.05 6.15 12.42
N ALA A 162 6.15 7.07 12.79
CA ALA A 162 5.17 6.84 13.85
C ALA A 162 4.15 5.75 13.46
N LEU A 163 3.63 5.77 12.23
CA LEU A 163 2.79 4.69 11.72
C LEU A 163 3.51 3.34 11.72
N ALA A 164 4.76 3.33 11.26
CA ALA A 164 5.56 2.09 11.23
C ALA A 164 5.83 1.55 12.63
N ALA A 165 6.04 2.41 13.63
CA ALA A 165 6.18 2.01 15.02
C ALA A 165 4.90 1.36 15.54
N TRP A 166 3.75 2.02 15.35
CA TRP A 166 2.45 1.48 15.74
C TRP A 166 2.16 0.12 15.08
N CYS A 167 2.47 -0.04 13.79
CA CYS A 167 2.29 -1.32 13.09
C CYS A 167 3.17 -2.43 13.70
N ARG A 168 4.42 -2.13 14.05
CA ARG A 168 5.30 -3.12 14.71
C ARG A 168 4.79 -3.53 16.09
N ASP A 169 4.26 -2.58 16.84
CA ASP A 169 3.79 -2.81 18.21
C ASP A 169 2.48 -3.62 18.26
N ASN A 170 1.72 -3.62 17.15
CA ASN A 170 0.41 -4.28 17.06
C ASN A 170 0.37 -5.49 16.11
N GLY A 171 1.49 -5.83 15.46
CA GLY A 171 1.60 -6.99 14.54
C GLY A 171 1.02 -6.76 13.18
#